data_c8d53a81e2bc8c2e9c7cc29b81c1616f
#
_entry.id   c8d53a81e2bc8c2e9c7cc29b81c1616f
#
_cell.length_a   1.000
_cell.length_b   1.000
_cell.length_c   1.000
_cell.angle_alpha   90.00
_cell.angle_beta   90.00
_cell.angle_gamma   90.00
#
_symmetry.space_group_name_H-M   'P 1'
#
loop_
_entity.id
_entity.type
_entity.pdbx_description
1 polymer ?
#
loop_
_entity_poly.entity_id
_entity_poly.type
_entity_poly.pdbx_seq_one_letter_code
_entity_poly.pdbx_strand_id
1 'polypeptide(L)'
;MRIKPNFPIPEPIPVWEHFFDLVEVPRPSKNEGPAVDFVENWAKKLGFHSVRDAVNNIAVHVPATVSNASPPVILQCHVDIVSVTAEGNPEGADASHGKIPLVRGDYDPAQSKKLIPNPSGDWINSPFTTLGADNGIGVTMMMALAENSVRRVPLELLFTVDEEAGMTGAIGLDPKKLGLTGTRLINIDTEDDDEITVGSCGGRDIVISWTGDWTSFIEGETFRLTIDGIKGGHSGVEINQGRANANRLLARLLHSIAQTCPVQILEWTGGSRRNAIPDKSTVLFSTPSGNQDAVRSIVAKHKENYDRLYAGRDSSVQIRFATSTRAHAKALTVDSTLTLLRMVQSIPTGICEMTPELPVLVESSCNMAIIETVEGGAMKVICSVRGTTAESMSDVSD
;
A
#
# COMPACT_ATOMS: atom_id res chain seq x y z
N MET A 1 12.71 -23.89 20.87
CA MET A 1 11.74 -24.15 21.96
C MET A 1 10.50 -23.34 21.62
N ARG A 2 9.37 -23.98 21.32
CA ARG A 2 8.13 -23.30 20.90
C ARG A 2 7.73 -22.29 21.98
N ILE A 3 7.65 -21.01 21.66
CA ILE A 3 7.02 -20.02 22.53
C ILE A 3 5.52 -20.28 22.45
N LYS A 4 5.00 -21.13 23.34
CA LYS A 4 3.55 -21.32 23.43
C LYS A 4 2.92 -20.02 23.87
N PRO A 5 1.86 -19.55 23.16
CA PRO A 5 1.13 -18.40 23.65
C PRO A 5 0.61 -18.65 25.07
N ASN A 6 0.55 -17.62 25.87
CA ASN A 6 0.07 -17.66 27.26
C ASN A 6 -1.47 -17.63 27.37
N PHE A 7 -2.17 -17.96 26.30
CA PHE A 7 -3.63 -18.00 26.20
C PHE A 7 -4.10 -19.29 25.52
N PRO A 8 -5.35 -19.72 25.73
CA PRO A 8 -5.92 -20.89 25.05
C PRO A 8 -5.89 -20.74 23.53
N ILE A 9 -5.51 -21.81 22.83
CA ILE A 9 -5.48 -21.84 21.36
C ILE A 9 -6.92 -21.66 20.85
N PRO A 10 -7.20 -20.70 19.96
CA PRO A 10 -8.53 -20.53 19.37
C PRO A 10 -8.91 -21.67 18.41
N GLU A 11 -10.19 -21.80 18.12
CA GLU A 11 -10.67 -22.65 17.03
C GLU A 11 -10.58 -21.92 15.67
N PRO A 12 -10.30 -22.61 14.57
CA PRO A 12 -9.93 -24.03 14.48
C PRO A 12 -8.47 -24.27 14.92
N ILE A 13 -8.29 -25.14 15.92
CA ILE A 13 -6.98 -25.41 16.55
C ILE A 13 -5.85 -25.64 15.53
N PRO A 14 -5.98 -26.50 14.48
CA PRO A 14 -4.87 -26.76 13.56
C PRO A 14 -4.36 -25.52 12.84
N VAL A 15 -5.23 -24.57 12.48
CA VAL A 15 -4.86 -23.31 11.83
C VAL A 15 -3.96 -22.48 12.75
N TRP A 16 -4.38 -22.33 14.00
CA TRP A 16 -3.65 -21.51 14.98
C TRP A 16 -2.36 -22.17 15.45
N GLU A 17 -2.31 -23.50 15.55
CA GLU A 17 -1.06 -24.21 15.86
C GLU A 17 0.00 -23.95 14.77
N HIS A 18 -0.38 -24.03 13.51
CA HIS A 18 0.52 -23.69 12.40
C HIS A 18 0.89 -22.21 12.41
N PHE A 19 -0.07 -21.32 12.73
CA PHE A 19 0.21 -19.89 12.78
C PHE A 19 1.23 -19.54 13.88
N PHE A 20 1.12 -20.17 15.06
CA PHE A 20 2.09 -19.99 16.14
C PHE A 20 3.48 -20.54 15.79
N ASP A 21 3.57 -21.56 14.94
CA ASP A 21 4.86 -21.99 14.41
C ASP A 21 5.39 -21.03 13.33
N LEU A 22 4.52 -20.52 12.47
CA LEU A 22 4.89 -19.64 11.35
C LEU A 22 5.38 -18.25 11.82
N VAL A 23 4.82 -17.69 12.89
CA VAL A 23 5.27 -16.39 13.43
C VAL A 23 6.68 -16.42 14.01
N GLU A 24 7.22 -17.60 14.28
CA GLU A 24 8.62 -17.81 14.68
C GLU A 24 9.57 -17.92 13.47
N VAL A 25 9.05 -17.91 12.23
CA VAL A 25 9.83 -18.04 11.01
C VAL A 25 10.06 -16.66 10.38
N PRO A 26 11.31 -16.26 10.14
CA PRO A 26 11.61 -15.04 9.40
C PRO A 26 11.05 -15.11 7.97
N ARG A 27 10.27 -14.09 7.58
CA ARG A 27 9.64 -14.04 6.25
C ARG A 27 9.40 -12.63 5.70
N PRO A 28 10.35 -11.68 5.90
CA PRO A 28 10.20 -10.38 5.27
C PRO A 28 10.25 -10.50 3.76
N SER A 29 9.49 -9.68 3.03
CA SER A 29 9.52 -9.63 1.56
C SER A 29 10.94 -9.55 1.05
N LYS A 30 11.25 -10.32 0.00
CA LYS A 30 12.58 -10.55 -0.62
C LYS A 30 13.56 -11.38 0.22
N ASN A 31 13.14 -11.93 1.35
CA ASN A 31 13.94 -12.85 2.16
C ASN A 31 13.08 -13.97 2.76
N GLU A 32 12.23 -14.59 1.93
CA GLU A 32 11.23 -15.59 2.31
C GLU A 32 11.80 -17.02 2.38
N GLY A 33 13.09 -17.19 2.08
CA GLY A 33 13.73 -18.52 2.08
C GLY A 33 13.37 -19.39 3.28
N PRO A 34 13.46 -18.88 4.52
CA PRO A 34 13.10 -19.65 5.71
C PRO A 34 11.63 -20.08 5.74
N ALA A 35 10.70 -19.26 5.24
CA ALA A 35 9.28 -19.62 5.19
C ALA A 35 8.98 -20.67 4.12
N VAL A 36 9.62 -20.56 2.97
CA VAL A 36 9.52 -21.58 1.91
C VAL A 36 10.11 -22.91 2.40
N ASP A 37 11.24 -22.89 3.12
CA ASP A 37 11.81 -24.08 3.76
C ASP A 37 10.87 -24.67 4.82
N PHE A 38 10.19 -23.84 5.59
CA PHE A 38 9.20 -24.25 6.58
C PHE A 38 8.05 -25.03 5.90
N VAL A 39 7.47 -24.49 4.83
CA VAL A 39 6.41 -25.17 4.05
C VAL A 39 6.92 -26.47 3.43
N GLU A 40 8.11 -26.47 2.83
CA GLU A 40 8.68 -27.66 2.21
C GLU A 40 8.95 -28.77 3.23
N ASN A 41 9.50 -28.41 4.40
CA ASN A 41 9.75 -29.37 5.47
C ASN A 41 8.47 -29.94 6.05
N TRP A 42 7.43 -29.14 6.19
CA TRP A 42 6.10 -29.58 6.57
C TRP A 42 5.54 -30.58 5.55
N ALA A 43 5.58 -30.25 4.25
CA ALA A 43 5.11 -31.15 3.19
C ALA A 43 5.87 -32.50 3.19
N LYS A 44 7.18 -32.46 3.33
CA LYS A 44 8.04 -33.68 3.43
C LYS A 44 7.68 -34.56 4.61
N LYS A 45 7.39 -33.98 5.78
CA LYS A 45 6.96 -34.75 6.98
C LYS A 45 5.67 -35.54 6.74
N LEU A 46 4.77 -34.99 5.92
CA LEU A 46 3.49 -35.61 5.58
C LEU A 46 3.55 -36.52 4.33
N GLY A 47 4.71 -36.61 3.68
CA GLY A 47 4.90 -37.36 2.45
C GLY A 47 4.27 -36.73 1.22
N PHE A 48 3.98 -35.43 1.25
CA PHE A 48 3.48 -34.69 0.09
C PHE A 48 4.65 -34.31 -0.85
N HIS A 49 4.37 -34.38 -2.15
CA HIS A 49 5.31 -33.92 -3.16
C HIS A 49 5.33 -32.41 -3.22
N SER A 50 6.50 -31.79 -3.19
CA SER A 50 6.67 -30.35 -3.33
C SER A 50 7.69 -30.00 -4.40
N VAL A 51 7.46 -28.89 -5.10
CA VAL A 51 8.33 -28.38 -6.19
C VAL A 51 8.50 -26.87 -6.03
N ARG A 52 9.70 -26.36 -6.29
CA ARG A 52 9.99 -24.92 -6.35
C ARG A 52 10.29 -24.49 -7.78
N ASP A 53 9.87 -23.27 -8.12
CA ASP A 53 10.29 -22.61 -9.36
C ASP A 53 11.54 -21.74 -9.19
N ALA A 54 11.91 -21.00 -10.24
CA ALA A 54 13.13 -20.21 -10.26
C ALA A 54 13.10 -18.95 -9.37
N VAL A 55 11.89 -18.45 -9.06
CA VAL A 55 11.70 -17.29 -8.19
C VAL A 55 11.38 -17.68 -6.75
N ASN A 56 11.47 -18.99 -6.43
CA ASN A 56 11.27 -19.55 -5.10
C ASN A 56 9.81 -19.67 -4.65
N ASN A 57 8.83 -19.59 -5.57
CA ASN A 57 7.48 -20.08 -5.25
C ASN A 57 7.54 -21.58 -5.00
N ILE A 58 6.65 -22.09 -4.16
CA ILE A 58 6.55 -23.54 -3.89
C ILE A 58 5.11 -24.04 -4.10
N ALA A 59 4.98 -25.13 -4.83
CA ALA A 59 3.74 -25.89 -4.95
C ALA A 59 3.83 -27.19 -4.14
N VAL A 60 2.78 -27.51 -3.38
CA VAL A 60 2.64 -28.77 -2.64
C VAL A 60 1.44 -29.52 -3.18
N HIS A 61 1.66 -30.75 -3.67
CA HIS A 61 0.64 -31.59 -4.27
C HIS A 61 0.03 -32.53 -3.23
N VAL A 62 -1.24 -32.31 -2.91
CA VAL A 62 -1.98 -33.06 -1.89
C VAL A 62 -2.97 -34.01 -2.56
N PRO A 63 -2.85 -35.32 -2.34
CA PRO A 63 -3.73 -36.31 -2.98
C PRO A 63 -5.18 -36.17 -2.54
N ALA A 64 -6.11 -36.60 -3.40
CA ALA A 64 -7.53 -36.68 -3.06
C ALA A 64 -7.77 -37.69 -1.92
N THR A 65 -8.82 -37.43 -1.14
CA THR A 65 -9.33 -38.41 -0.15
C THR A 65 -10.55 -39.19 -0.67
N VAL A 66 -11.02 -38.89 -1.89
CA VAL A 66 -12.15 -39.56 -2.53
C VAL A 66 -11.72 -40.24 -3.82
N SER A 67 -12.33 -41.41 -4.14
CA SER A 67 -12.21 -42.06 -5.44
C SER A 67 -12.99 -41.26 -6.51
N ASN A 68 -12.53 -41.24 -7.75
CA ASN A 68 -13.09 -40.48 -8.87
C ASN A 68 -13.02 -38.96 -8.66
N ALA A 69 -11.89 -38.50 -8.18
CA ALA A 69 -11.67 -37.10 -7.97
C ALA A 69 -11.67 -36.31 -9.29
N SER A 70 -12.27 -35.11 -9.24
CA SER A 70 -12.15 -34.08 -10.27
C SER A 70 -10.69 -33.65 -10.46
N PRO A 71 -10.37 -32.86 -11.51
CA PRO A 71 -9.08 -32.17 -11.58
C PRO A 71 -8.77 -31.39 -10.29
N PRO A 72 -7.50 -31.19 -9.96
CA PRO A 72 -7.12 -30.50 -8.74
C PRO A 72 -7.65 -29.07 -8.69
N VAL A 73 -7.84 -28.58 -7.47
CA VAL A 73 -8.08 -27.16 -7.19
C VAL A 73 -6.79 -26.55 -6.67
N ILE A 74 -6.40 -25.43 -7.23
CA ILE A 74 -5.25 -24.65 -6.74
C ILE A 74 -5.75 -23.73 -5.63
N LEU A 75 -5.13 -23.82 -4.45
CA LEU A 75 -5.27 -22.84 -3.38
C LEU A 75 -3.99 -22.00 -3.35
N GLN A 76 -4.11 -20.68 -3.31
CA GLN A 76 -2.95 -19.80 -3.39
C GLN A 76 -2.96 -18.77 -2.26
N CYS A 77 -1.79 -18.55 -1.68
CA CYS A 77 -1.48 -17.49 -0.72
C CYS A 77 -0.04 -17.02 -0.90
N HIS A 78 0.35 -15.89 -0.27
CA HIS A 78 1.75 -15.51 -0.18
C HIS A 78 2.36 -15.81 1.18
N VAL A 79 3.69 -15.99 1.25
CA VAL A 79 4.40 -16.34 2.48
C VAL A 79 5.08 -15.17 3.15
N ASP A 80 5.35 -14.09 2.42
CA ASP A 80 6.02 -12.92 2.95
C ASP A 80 5.11 -12.04 3.82
N ILE A 81 5.70 -11.08 4.50
CA ILE A 81 5.03 -10.05 5.29
C ILE A 81 5.71 -8.70 5.19
N VAL A 82 4.96 -7.64 5.38
CA VAL A 82 5.50 -6.33 5.74
C VAL A 82 6.09 -6.39 7.15
N SER A 83 7.42 -6.42 7.25
CA SER A 83 8.12 -6.57 8.53
C SER A 83 8.40 -5.22 9.17
N VAL A 84 7.51 -4.77 10.06
CA VAL A 84 7.68 -3.53 10.83
C VAL A 84 7.79 -3.86 12.32
N THR A 85 8.75 -3.23 12.98
CA THR A 85 8.94 -3.32 14.42
C THR A 85 8.93 -1.90 15.00
N ALA A 86 8.20 -1.68 16.09
CA ALA A 86 8.12 -0.39 16.76
C ALA A 86 9.47 -0.01 17.40
N GLU A 87 9.83 1.27 17.33
CA GLU A 87 10.99 1.80 18.03
C GLU A 87 10.80 1.71 19.56
N GLY A 88 11.88 1.42 20.28
CA GLY A 88 11.84 1.32 21.74
C GLY A 88 11.16 0.07 22.28
N ASN A 89 11.02 -0.95 21.48
CA ASN A 89 10.47 -2.25 21.84
C ASN A 89 11.19 -2.87 23.05
N PRO A 90 10.50 -3.04 24.21
CA PRO A 90 11.13 -3.47 25.47
C PRO A 90 11.43 -4.97 25.53
N GLU A 91 10.86 -5.77 24.61
CA GLU A 91 10.88 -7.24 24.69
C GLU A 91 11.78 -7.90 23.64
N GLY A 92 12.49 -7.11 22.82
CA GLY A 92 13.32 -7.63 21.73
C GLY A 92 12.51 -8.31 20.61
N ALA A 93 11.24 -7.90 20.43
CA ALA A 93 10.42 -8.31 19.30
C ALA A 93 11.07 -7.81 18.00
N ASP A 94 11.00 -8.62 16.94
CA ASP A 94 11.60 -8.32 15.66
C ASP A 94 10.88 -9.12 14.56
N ALA A 95 10.01 -8.44 13.81
CA ALA A 95 9.24 -9.07 12.76
C ALA A 95 10.11 -9.67 11.66
N SER A 96 11.24 -9.03 11.35
CA SER A 96 12.16 -9.48 10.29
C SER A 96 12.91 -10.77 10.64
N HIS A 97 12.99 -11.11 11.93
CA HIS A 97 13.66 -12.30 12.45
C HIS A 97 12.69 -13.32 13.07
N GLY A 98 11.39 -13.23 12.79
CA GLY A 98 10.40 -14.18 13.32
C GLY A 98 10.23 -14.11 14.84
N LYS A 99 10.37 -12.92 15.42
CA LYS A 99 10.13 -12.66 16.85
C LYS A 99 8.89 -11.80 17.01
N ILE A 100 7.74 -12.37 16.70
CA ILE A 100 6.44 -11.70 16.73
C ILE A 100 5.71 -12.09 18.01
N PRO A 101 5.66 -11.23 19.03
CA PRO A 101 4.95 -11.53 20.28
C PRO A 101 3.44 -11.47 20.05
N LEU A 102 2.72 -12.47 20.54
CA LEU A 102 1.28 -12.56 20.37
C LEU A 102 0.55 -12.26 21.66
N VAL A 103 -0.48 -11.42 21.59
CA VAL A 103 -1.39 -11.10 22.69
C VAL A 103 -2.82 -11.31 22.24
N ARG A 104 -3.62 -12.02 23.05
CA ARG A 104 -5.05 -12.16 22.85
C ARG A 104 -5.80 -11.12 23.70
N GLY A 105 -6.87 -10.54 23.18
CA GLY A 105 -7.60 -9.50 23.90
C GLY A 105 -8.90 -9.11 23.22
N ASP A 106 -9.53 -8.08 23.77
CA ASP A 106 -10.72 -7.45 23.23
C ASP A 106 -10.35 -6.15 22.52
N TYR A 107 -11.02 -5.85 21.42
CA TYR A 107 -10.83 -4.62 20.67
C TYR A 107 -11.85 -3.58 21.10
N ASP A 108 -11.38 -2.41 21.53
CA ASP A 108 -12.24 -1.26 21.81
C ASP A 108 -12.10 -0.21 20.68
N PRO A 109 -13.09 -0.10 19.79
CA PRO A 109 -13.05 0.87 18.71
C PRO A 109 -13.05 2.33 19.19
N ALA A 110 -13.50 2.60 20.41
CA ALA A 110 -13.53 3.94 21.00
C ALA A 110 -12.15 4.38 21.56
N GLN A 111 -11.22 3.45 21.79
CA GLN A 111 -9.90 3.70 22.34
C GLN A 111 -8.76 3.58 21.31
N SER A 112 -8.95 4.09 20.11
CA SER A 112 -7.88 4.25 19.12
C SER A 112 -7.14 2.94 18.77
N LYS A 113 -7.84 1.88 18.46
CA LYS A 113 -7.28 0.58 18.01
C LYS A 113 -6.35 -0.10 19.04
N LYS A 114 -6.51 0.16 20.33
CA LYS A 114 -5.73 -0.50 21.36
C LYS A 114 -6.41 -1.80 21.79
N LEU A 115 -5.67 -2.92 21.70
CA LEU A 115 -6.12 -4.18 22.25
C LEU A 115 -6.00 -4.16 23.78
N ILE A 116 -7.08 -4.55 24.48
CA ILE A 116 -7.10 -4.76 25.92
C ILE A 116 -6.79 -6.23 26.17
N PRO A 117 -5.67 -6.61 26.82
CA PRO A 117 -5.33 -8.01 27.02
C PRO A 117 -6.42 -8.77 27.77
N ASN A 118 -6.94 -9.83 27.16
CA ASN A 118 -7.93 -10.77 27.70
C ASN A 118 -7.64 -12.16 27.13
N PRO A 119 -7.24 -13.16 27.92
CA PRO A 119 -6.92 -14.50 27.41
C PRO A 119 -8.09 -15.22 26.68
N SER A 120 -9.31 -14.74 26.89
CA SER A 120 -10.53 -15.27 26.25
C SER A 120 -11.13 -14.31 25.22
N GLY A 121 -10.44 -13.19 24.91
CA GLY A 121 -10.91 -12.21 23.93
C GLY A 121 -10.96 -12.73 22.51
N ASP A 122 -11.65 -12.02 21.63
CA ASP A 122 -11.88 -12.45 20.25
C ASP A 122 -10.78 -12.03 19.27
N TRP A 123 -9.79 -11.28 19.73
CA TRP A 123 -8.74 -10.72 18.89
C TRP A 123 -7.34 -11.21 19.28
N ILE A 124 -6.51 -11.47 18.27
CA ILE A 124 -5.06 -11.68 18.44
C ILE A 124 -4.32 -10.55 17.74
N ASN A 125 -3.32 -10.01 18.39
CA ASN A 125 -2.48 -8.92 17.87
C ASN A 125 -1.03 -9.10 18.30
N SER A 126 -0.14 -8.35 17.68
CA SER A 126 1.23 -8.13 18.16
C SER A 126 1.39 -6.67 18.60
N PRO A 127 1.77 -6.40 19.85
CA PRO A 127 1.82 -5.03 20.37
C PRO A 127 3.00 -4.22 19.83
N PHE A 128 4.05 -4.87 19.30
CA PHE A 128 5.30 -4.21 18.91
C PHE A 128 5.72 -4.45 17.48
N THR A 129 5.06 -5.38 16.77
CA THR A 129 5.39 -5.71 15.39
C THR A 129 4.13 -5.81 14.54
N THR A 130 4.29 -5.86 13.23
CA THR A 130 3.26 -6.43 12.37
C THR A 130 2.96 -7.86 12.81
N LEU A 131 1.68 -8.25 12.74
CA LEU A 131 1.22 -9.59 13.14
C LEU A 131 1.58 -10.64 12.08
N GLY A 132 1.51 -10.27 10.81
CA GLY A 132 1.71 -11.16 9.67
C GLY A 132 0.55 -12.14 9.46
N ALA A 133 -0.68 -11.75 9.85
CA ALA A 133 -1.89 -12.52 9.53
C ALA A 133 -2.15 -12.50 8.03
N ASP A 134 -1.89 -11.39 7.39
CA ASP A 134 -1.76 -11.21 5.96
C ASP A 134 -0.34 -11.66 5.52
N ASN A 135 -0.16 -12.73 4.71
CA ASN A 135 -1.15 -13.79 4.46
C ASN A 135 -0.81 -15.10 5.23
N GLY A 136 -0.24 -14.95 6.44
CA GLY A 136 0.12 -16.10 7.29
C GLY A 136 -1.07 -16.98 7.68
N ILE A 137 -2.26 -16.40 7.81
CA ILE A 137 -3.48 -17.20 8.07
C ILE A 137 -3.83 -18.02 6.83
N GLY A 138 -3.74 -17.48 5.62
CA GLY A 138 -3.93 -18.24 4.38
C GLY A 138 -2.97 -19.43 4.28
N VAL A 139 -1.67 -19.21 4.57
CA VAL A 139 -0.66 -20.29 4.64
C VAL A 139 -1.12 -21.41 5.56
N THR A 140 -1.52 -21.07 6.78
CA THR A 140 -1.84 -22.06 7.82
C THR A 140 -3.20 -22.72 7.62
N MET A 141 -4.17 -22.03 7.01
CA MET A 141 -5.44 -22.62 6.56
C MET A 141 -5.21 -23.69 5.50
N MET A 142 -4.34 -23.42 4.52
CA MET A 142 -3.99 -24.41 3.49
C MET A 142 -3.30 -25.63 4.09
N MET A 143 -2.37 -25.43 5.04
CA MET A 143 -1.69 -26.51 5.76
C MET A 143 -2.69 -27.36 6.56
N ALA A 144 -3.53 -26.72 7.36
CA ALA A 144 -4.55 -27.41 8.17
C ALA A 144 -5.56 -28.20 7.32
N LEU A 145 -5.97 -27.61 6.16
CA LEU A 145 -6.86 -28.31 5.22
C LEU A 145 -6.20 -29.55 4.62
N ALA A 146 -4.91 -29.47 4.30
CA ALA A 146 -4.17 -30.61 3.74
C ALA A 146 -4.02 -31.77 4.73
N GLU A 147 -3.88 -31.49 6.02
CA GLU A 147 -3.81 -32.50 7.09
C GLU A 147 -5.16 -33.12 7.42
N ASN A 148 -6.24 -32.40 7.11
CA ASN A 148 -7.58 -32.86 7.49
C ASN A 148 -8.03 -34.03 6.63
N SER A 149 -8.69 -35.01 7.25
CA SER A 149 -9.25 -36.21 6.60
C SER A 149 -10.62 -36.00 5.93
N VAL A 150 -11.06 -34.75 5.78
CA VAL A 150 -12.32 -34.45 5.08
C VAL A 150 -12.31 -34.94 3.64
N ARG A 151 -13.49 -35.17 3.08
CA ARG A 151 -13.65 -35.55 1.68
C ARG A 151 -13.25 -34.39 0.78
N ARG A 152 -12.18 -34.55 0.00
CA ARG A 152 -11.69 -33.52 -0.91
C ARG A 152 -11.16 -34.07 -2.23
N VAL A 153 -11.21 -33.28 -3.27
CA VAL A 153 -10.49 -33.44 -4.54
C VAL A 153 -8.97 -33.28 -4.30
N PRO A 154 -8.11 -33.63 -5.27
CA PRO A 154 -6.70 -33.27 -5.15
C PRO A 154 -6.54 -31.76 -5.00
N LEU A 155 -5.55 -31.32 -4.20
CA LEU A 155 -5.21 -29.91 -4.05
C LEU A 155 -3.79 -29.67 -4.55
N GLU A 156 -3.60 -28.51 -5.16
CA GLU A 156 -2.31 -27.93 -5.47
C GLU A 156 -2.18 -26.66 -4.63
N LEU A 157 -1.39 -26.72 -3.57
CA LEU A 157 -1.18 -25.60 -2.65
C LEU A 157 -0.02 -24.76 -3.18
N LEU A 158 -0.33 -23.58 -3.69
CA LEU A 158 0.63 -22.65 -4.26
C LEU A 158 0.94 -21.56 -3.26
N PHE A 159 2.20 -21.50 -2.83
CA PHE A 159 2.71 -20.47 -1.95
C PHE A 159 3.66 -19.56 -2.75
N THR A 160 3.29 -18.30 -2.89
CA THR A 160 4.06 -17.30 -3.63
C THR A 160 4.91 -16.44 -2.71
N VAL A 161 5.92 -15.77 -3.27
CA VAL A 161 6.86 -14.90 -2.56
C VAL A 161 6.73 -13.45 -3.02
N ASP A 162 7.19 -12.50 -2.18
CA ASP A 162 7.33 -11.07 -2.50
C ASP A 162 6.03 -10.41 -3.00
N GLU A 163 4.89 -10.72 -2.39
CA GLU A 163 3.61 -10.08 -2.71
C GLU A 163 3.64 -8.60 -2.30
N GLU A 164 4.03 -8.33 -1.06
CA GLU A 164 3.97 -7.03 -0.37
C GLU A 164 4.91 -5.95 -0.92
N ALA A 165 6.00 -6.36 -1.61
CA ALA A 165 7.02 -5.41 -2.05
C ALA A 165 7.23 -5.36 -3.57
N GLY A 166 6.73 -6.32 -4.34
CA GLY A 166 6.97 -6.31 -5.77
C GLY A 166 6.24 -7.34 -6.60
N MET A 167 5.51 -8.27 -5.97
CA MET A 167 4.79 -9.37 -6.63
C MET A 167 5.68 -10.24 -7.53
N THR A 168 6.99 -10.31 -7.22
CA THR A 168 7.95 -11.01 -8.09
C THR A 168 7.64 -12.51 -8.18
N GLY A 169 7.07 -13.11 -7.14
CA GLY A 169 6.58 -14.48 -7.15
C GLY A 169 5.46 -14.68 -8.16
N ALA A 170 4.44 -13.84 -8.15
CA ALA A 170 3.32 -13.93 -9.07
C ALA A 170 3.74 -13.62 -10.52
N ILE A 171 4.56 -12.59 -10.72
CA ILE A 171 5.07 -12.19 -12.05
C ILE A 171 5.98 -13.26 -12.66
N GLY A 172 6.84 -13.88 -11.84
CA GLY A 172 7.80 -14.91 -12.27
C GLY A 172 7.29 -16.34 -12.18
N LEU A 173 6.00 -16.54 -11.91
CA LEU A 173 5.39 -17.86 -11.74
C LEU A 173 5.57 -18.75 -12.97
N ASP A 174 6.12 -19.95 -12.76
CA ASP A 174 6.21 -21.01 -13.78
C ASP A 174 5.29 -22.18 -13.43
N PRO A 175 4.03 -22.17 -13.89
CA PRO A 175 3.06 -23.22 -13.59
C PRO A 175 3.51 -24.62 -14.06
N LYS A 176 4.24 -24.69 -15.18
CA LYS A 176 4.74 -25.97 -15.72
C LYS A 176 5.84 -26.53 -14.85
N LYS A 177 6.77 -25.69 -14.40
CA LYS A 177 7.86 -26.10 -13.51
C LYS A 177 7.31 -26.58 -12.17
N LEU A 178 6.28 -25.90 -11.65
CA LEU A 178 5.60 -26.25 -10.41
C LEU A 178 4.67 -27.47 -10.55
N GLY A 179 4.41 -27.94 -11.77
CA GLY A 179 3.53 -29.10 -12.03
C GLY A 179 2.05 -28.79 -11.80
N LEU A 180 1.64 -27.52 -11.88
CA LEU A 180 0.25 -27.12 -11.68
C LEU A 180 -0.61 -27.56 -12.88
N THR A 181 -1.71 -28.24 -12.61
CA THR A 181 -2.65 -28.82 -13.59
C THR A 181 -4.09 -28.40 -13.36
N GLY A 182 -4.37 -27.82 -12.18
CA GLY A 182 -5.68 -27.28 -11.83
C GLY A 182 -6.09 -26.13 -12.73
N THR A 183 -7.37 -26.09 -13.10
CA THR A 183 -7.96 -25.00 -13.91
C THR A 183 -8.84 -24.07 -13.08
N ARG A 184 -8.98 -24.34 -11.79
CA ARG A 184 -9.67 -23.52 -10.82
C ARG A 184 -8.68 -23.13 -9.73
N LEU A 185 -8.56 -21.83 -9.51
CA LEU A 185 -7.71 -21.25 -8.47
C LEU A 185 -8.59 -20.49 -7.47
N ILE A 186 -8.32 -20.69 -6.19
CA ILE A 186 -8.88 -19.91 -5.09
C ILE A 186 -7.69 -19.23 -4.40
N ASN A 187 -7.63 -17.91 -4.48
CA ASN A 187 -6.72 -17.11 -3.71
C ASN A 187 -7.30 -16.93 -2.29
N ILE A 188 -6.45 -17.15 -1.28
CA ILE A 188 -6.83 -17.04 0.15
C ILE A 188 -6.10 -15.82 0.73
N ASP A 189 -6.23 -14.70 0.05
CA ASP A 189 -5.61 -13.44 0.38
C ASP A 189 -6.68 -12.35 0.36
N THR A 190 -7.59 -12.43 1.32
CA THR A 190 -8.69 -11.49 1.49
C THR A 190 -8.82 -11.10 2.96
N GLU A 191 -9.15 -9.83 3.22
CA GLU A 191 -9.42 -9.30 4.55
C GLU A 191 -10.91 -9.45 4.94
N ASP A 192 -11.80 -9.62 3.96
CA ASP A 192 -13.24 -9.77 4.14
C ASP A 192 -13.63 -11.24 4.19
N ASP A 193 -14.30 -11.67 5.25
CA ASP A 193 -14.64 -13.08 5.51
C ASP A 193 -16.01 -13.52 4.95
N ASP A 194 -16.81 -12.58 4.47
CA ASP A 194 -18.16 -12.79 3.91
C ASP A 194 -18.27 -12.47 2.41
N GLU A 195 -17.14 -12.15 1.74
CA GLU A 195 -17.10 -11.81 0.32
C GLU A 195 -16.23 -12.77 -0.50
N ILE A 196 -16.61 -12.98 -1.75
CA ILE A 196 -15.78 -13.66 -2.76
C ILE A 196 -15.48 -12.67 -3.88
N THR A 197 -14.23 -12.21 -3.95
CA THR A 197 -13.77 -11.33 -5.02
C THR A 197 -13.51 -12.13 -6.29
N VAL A 198 -14.25 -11.83 -7.37
CA VAL A 198 -14.16 -12.56 -8.65
C VAL A 198 -13.31 -11.86 -9.71
N GLY A 199 -12.77 -10.69 -9.38
CA GLY A 199 -11.90 -9.92 -10.27
C GLY A 199 -11.30 -8.71 -9.58
N SER A 200 -10.27 -8.15 -10.19
CA SER A 200 -9.64 -6.92 -9.73
C SER A 200 -9.28 -6.02 -10.90
N CYS A 201 -9.18 -4.72 -10.66
CA CYS A 201 -8.68 -3.80 -11.67
C CYS A 201 -7.18 -4.02 -11.92
N GLY A 202 -6.74 -3.70 -13.13
CA GLY A 202 -5.32 -3.55 -13.45
C GLY A 202 -4.74 -2.26 -12.88
N GLY A 203 -3.41 -2.19 -12.78
CA GLY A 203 -2.69 -0.99 -12.35
C GLY A 203 -1.48 -0.70 -13.23
N ARG A 204 -1.19 0.59 -13.42
CA ARG A 204 -0.03 1.09 -14.15
C ARG A 204 0.55 2.29 -13.44
N ASP A 205 1.85 2.29 -13.22
CA ASP A 205 2.53 3.48 -12.70
C ASP A 205 3.09 4.32 -13.86
N ILE A 206 2.84 5.62 -13.79
CA ILE A 206 3.38 6.59 -14.74
C ILE A 206 4.41 7.44 -13.98
N VAL A 207 5.63 7.47 -14.48
CA VAL A 207 6.71 8.28 -13.93
C VAL A 207 7.01 9.42 -14.90
N ILE A 208 6.67 10.64 -14.50
CA ILE A 208 6.96 11.86 -15.26
C ILE A 208 8.21 12.47 -14.66
N SER A 209 9.27 12.57 -15.46
CA SER A 209 10.49 13.32 -15.11
C SER A 209 10.54 14.58 -15.93
N TRP A 210 10.53 15.73 -15.28
CA TRP A 210 10.53 17.02 -15.93
C TRP A 210 11.71 17.87 -15.42
N THR A 211 12.43 18.52 -16.34
CA THR A 211 13.55 19.40 -16.04
C THR A 211 13.25 20.79 -16.55
N GLY A 212 13.29 21.78 -15.65
CA GLY A 212 13.17 23.19 -15.98
C GLY A 212 14.48 23.94 -15.82
N ASP A 213 14.45 25.22 -16.14
CA ASP A 213 15.59 26.10 -15.94
C ASP A 213 15.71 26.52 -14.48
N TRP A 214 16.88 26.31 -13.91
CA TRP A 214 17.23 26.70 -12.54
C TRP A 214 18.14 27.92 -12.55
N THR A 215 17.91 28.82 -11.60
CA THR A 215 18.71 30.02 -11.40
C THR A 215 19.28 30.07 -9.98
N SER A 216 20.48 30.64 -9.83
CA SER A 216 21.03 31.00 -8.51
C SER A 216 20.45 32.31 -7.97
N PHE A 217 19.73 33.08 -8.79
CA PHE A 217 19.04 34.29 -8.36
C PHE A 217 17.69 33.92 -7.76
N ILE A 218 17.58 34.01 -6.43
CA ILE A 218 16.35 33.78 -5.67
C ILE A 218 15.82 35.15 -5.24
N GLU A 219 14.65 35.50 -5.77
CA GLU A 219 14.06 36.81 -5.55
C GLU A 219 13.25 36.85 -4.25
N GLY A 220 13.51 37.83 -3.41
CA GLY A 220 12.69 38.22 -2.25
C GLY A 220 12.79 37.24 -1.07
N GLU A 221 11.64 36.87 -0.53
CA GLU A 221 11.51 36.06 0.70
C GLU A 221 11.12 34.61 0.39
N THR A 222 11.65 33.67 1.18
CA THR A 222 11.35 32.26 1.03
C THR A 222 10.27 31.82 2.03
N PHE A 223 9.32 31.04 1.55
CA PHE A 223 8.20 30.54 2.31
C PHE A 223 8.09 29.04 2.19
N ARG A 224 7.56 28.44 3.26
CA ARG A 224 7.10 27.06 3.29
C ARG A 224 5.59 27.01 3.27
N LEU A 225 5.02 26.30 2.33
CA LEU A 225 3.60 26.04 2.23
C LEU A 225 3.37 24.54 2.32
N THR A 226 2.57 24.10 3.28
CA THR A 226 2.25 22.68 3.53
C THR A 226 0.75 22.50 3.55
N ILE A 227 0.27 21.46 2.88
CA ILE A 227 -1.06 20.90 3.04
C ILE A 227 -0.91 19.56 3.74
N ASP A 228 -1.64 19.39 4.84
CA ASP A 228 -1.69 18.15 5.65
C ASP A 228 -3.03 18.00 6.37
N GLY A 229 -3.12 17.08 7.34
CA GLY A 229 -4.37 16.79 8.07
C GLY A 229 -5.40 16.04 7.23
N ILE A 230 -5.03 15.56 6.05
CA ILE A 230 -5.87 14.78 5.14
C ILE A 230 -5.82 13.31 5.57
N LYS A 231 -6.93 12.58 5.38
CA LYS A 231 -7.02 11.16 5.76
C LYS A 231 -6.08 10.27 4.96
N GLY A 232 -5.82 10.61 3.69
CA GLY A 232 -5.10 9.72 2.77
C GLY A 232 -5.92 8.45 2.50
N GLY A 233 -5.23 7.33 2.25
CA GLY A 233 -5.84 6.02 2.06
C GLY A 233 -5.32 5.29 0.84
N HIS A 234 -5.82 4.08 0.60
CA HIS A 234 -5.41 3.24 -0.53
C HIS A 234 -6.04 3.74 -1.83
N SER A 235 -5.21 4.01 -2.86
CA SER A 235 -5.65 4.60 -4.13
C SER A 235 -6.55 3.67 -4.98
N GLY A 236 -6.60 2.39 -4.68
CA GLY A 236 -7.51 1.44 -5.33
C GLY A 236 -8.85 1.33 -4.60
N VAL A 237 -8.81 0.96 -3.32
CA VAL A 237 -9.99 0.62 -2.53
C VAL A 237 -10.78 1.87 -2.11
N GLU A 238 -10.10 3.00 -1.88
CA GLU A 238 -10.72 4.18 -1.27
C GLU A 238 -10.79 5.40 -2.21
N ILE A 239 -10.43 5.25 -3.48
CA ILE A 239 -10.47 6.37 -4.46
C ILE A 239 -11.89 6.89 -4.67
N ASN A 240 -12.90 6.01 -4.54
CA ASN A 240 -14.31 6.32 -4.67
C ASN A 240 -14.88 7.14 -3.51
N GLN A 241 -14.17 7.23 -2.38
CA GLN A 241 -14.61 8.00 -1.21
C GLN A 241 -14.45 9.52 -1.40
N GLY A 242 -13.87 9.97 -2.52
CA GLY A 242 -13.70 11.38 -2.84
C GLY A 242 -12.81 12.14 -1.85
N ARG A 243 -11.82 11.46 -1.28
CA ARG A 243 -10.85 12.05 -0.36
C ARG A 243 -9.98 13.09 -1.06
N ALA A 244 -9.45 14.02 -0.28
CA ALA A 244 -8.53 15.03 -0.78
C ALA A 244 -7.17 14.40 -1.15
N ASN A 245 -6.52 14.95 -2.18
CA ASN A 245 -5.15 14.64 -2.57
C ASN A 245 -4.28 15.87 -2.30
N ALA A 246 -3.34 15.78 -1.35
CA ALA A 246 -2.52 16.89 -0.91
C ALA A 246 -1.69 17.52 -2.05
N ASN A 247 -1.17 16.70 -2.99
CA ASN A 247 -0.40 17.18 -4.13
C ASN A 247 -1.25 18.06 -5.06
N ARG A 248 -2.48 17.61 -5.37
CA ARG A 248 -3.43 18.35 -6.18
C ARG A 248 -3.85 19.66 -5.53
N LEU A 249 -4.13 19.63 -4.23
CA LEU A 249 -4.54 20.84 -3.51
C LEU A 249 -3.42 21.88 -3.45
N LEU A 250 -2.19 21.42 -3.16
CA LEU A 250 -1.03 22.30 -3.09
C LEU A 250 -0.71 22.91 -4.47
N ALA A 251 -0.76 22.10 -5.55
CA ALA A 251 -0.56 22.59 -6.91
C ALA A 251 -1.56 23.71 -7.28
N ARG A 252 -2.84 23.54 -6.96
CA ARG A 252 -3.89 24.54 -7.21
C ARG A 252 -3.67 25.83 -6.42
N LEU A 253 -3.34 25.70 -5.14
CA LEU A 253 -3.05 26.84 -4.28
C LEU A 253 -1.82 27.61 -4.78
N LEU A 254 -0.72 26.91 -5.05
CA LEU A 254 0.52 27.53 -5.51
C LEU A 254 0.35 28.18 -6.89
N HIS A 255 -0.43 27.57 -7.78
CA HIS A 255 -0.76 28.19 -9.06
C HIS A 255 -1.57 29.49 -8.88
N SER A 256 -2.54 29.52 -7.97
CA SER A 256 -3.28 30.74 -7.67
C SER A 256 -2.37 31.86 -7.12
N ILE A 257 -1.36 31.51 -6.32
CA ILE A 257 -0.33 32.46 -5.88
C ILE A 257 0.48 32.95 -7.08
N ALA A 258 0.94 32.03 -7.94
CA ALA A 258 1.75 32.37 -9.12
C ALA A 258 1.03 33.18 -10.19
N GLN A 259 -0.31 33.20 -10.19
CA GLN A 259 -1.11 34.13 -11.02
C GLN A 259 -1.16 35.53 -10.46
N THR A 260 -0.81 35.73 -9.19
CA THR A 260 -0.89 37.03 -8.51
C THR A 260 0.48 37.69 -8.35
N CYS A 261 1.51 36.88 -8.09
CA CYS A 261 2.89 37.36 -7.92
C CYS A 261 3.89 36.34 -8.48
N PRO A 262 5.08 36.75 -8.90
CA PRO A 262 6.13 35.85 -9.34
C PRO A 262 6.48 34.83 -8.25
N VAL A 263 6.59 33.57 -8.62
CA VAL A 263 6.95 32.47 -7.74
C VAL A 263 8.11 31.67 -8.33
N GLN A 264 9.09 31.36 -7.50
CA GLN A 264 10.20 30.47 -7.83
C GLN A 264 10.16 29.28 -6.88
N ILE A 265 9.97 28.06 -7.38
CA ILE A 265 10.00 26.84 -6.56
C ILE A 265 11.45 26.46 -6.26
N LEU A 266 11.74 26.19 -4.99
CA LEU A 266 13.04 25.73 -4.50
C LEU A 266 13.07 24.23 -4.30
N GLU A 267 12.00 23.69 -3.71
CA GLU A 267 11.86 22.27 -3.38
C GLU A 267 10.38 21.92 -3.26
N TRP A 268 10.00 20.74 -3.74
CA TRP A 268 8.65 20.20 -3.55
C TRP A 268 8.74 18.74 -3.13
N THR A 269 7.98 18.36 -2.11
CA THR A 269 7.88 16.98 -1.62
C THR A 269 6.44 16.71 -1.23
N GLY A 270 5.83 15.69 -1.80
CA GLY A 270 4.46 15.30 -1.47
C GLY A 270 4.18 13.84 -1.78
N GLY A 271 3.52 13.15 -0.82
CA GLY A 271 3.28 11.72 -0.86
C GLY A 271 4.53 10.89 -0.61
N SER A 272 4.36 9.61 -0.28
CA SER A 272 5.46 8.70 0.05
C SER A 272 5.32 7.31 -0.57
N ARG A 273 4.10 6.94 -0.99
CA ARG A 273 3.80 5.62 -1.55
C ARG A 273 2.97 5.76 -2.83
N ARG A 274 3.30 4.97 -3.85
CA ARG A 274 2.61 4.99 -5.16
C ARG A 274 1.14 4.60 -5.08
N ASN A 275 0.79 3.66 -4.19
CA ASN A 275 -0.57 3.15 -3.99
C ASN A 275 -1.37 3.90 -2.91
N ALA A 276 -0.86 5.02 -2.39
CA ALA A 276 -1.54 5.82 -1.38
C ALA A 276 -2.00 7.17 -1.94
N ILE A 277 -3.19 7.62 -1.55
CA ILE A 277 -3.64 9.00 -1.73
C ILE A 277 -2.80 9.87 -0.80
N PRO A 278 -2.02 10.84 -1.31
CA PRO A 278 -1.12 11.61 -0.47
C PRO A 278 -1.86 12.47 0.55
N ASP A 279 -1.53 12.26 1.82
CA ASP A 279 -2.07 12.97 2.98
C ASP A 279 -1.32 14.27 3.31
N LYS A 280 -0.11 14.42 2.74
CA LYS A 280 0.75 15.59 2.95
C LYS A 280 1.51 15.99 1.69
N SER A 281 1.63 17.30 1.48
CA SER A 281 2.48 17.89 0.44
C SER A 281 3.07 19.20 0.95
N THR A 282 4.35 19.45 0.67
CA THR A 282 5.10 20.63 1.10
C THR A 282 5.89 21.21 -0.05
N VAL A 283 5.80 22.50 -0.27
CA VAL A 283 6.66 23.25 -1.21
C VAL A 283 7.41 24.35 -0.49
N LEU A 284 8.66 24.53 -0.86
CA LEU A 284 9.44 25.75 -0.56
C LEU A 284 9.48 26.60 -1.82
N PHE A 285 9.13 27.85 -1.69
CA PHE A 285 9.11 28.78 -2.81
C PHE A 285 9.54 30.20 -2.35
N SER A 286 10.01 31.00 -3.27
CA SER A 286 10.26 32.40 -3.04
C SER A 286 9.32 33.29 -3.89
N THR A 287 9.13 34.52 -3.44
CA THR A 287 8.41 35.59 -4.15
C THR A 287 9.00 36.91 -3.74
N PRO A 288 8.96 37.98 -4.61
CA PRO A 288 9.45 39.32 -4.27
C PRO A 288 8.90 39.80 -2.94
N SER A 289 9.74 40.53 -2.20
CA SER A 289 9.37 41.13 -0.91
C SER A 289 8.12 42.01 -1.04
N GLY A 290 7.26 41.96 -0.03
CA GLY A 290 5.99 42.68 0.00
C GLY A 290 4.78 41.90 -0.52
N ASN A 291 4.94 40.69 -1.06
CA ASN A 291 3.83 39.86 -1.52
C ASN A 291 3.22 38.98 -0.39
N GLN A 292 3.78 38.97 0.81
CA GLN A 292 3.37 38.10 1.90
C GLN A 292 1.87 38.20 2.24
N ASP A 293 1.33 39.43 2.29
CA ASP A 293 -0.10 39.63 2.62
C ASP A 293 -1.02 39.17 1.49
N ALA A 294 -0.62 39.35 0.24
CA ALA A 294 -1.35 38.82 -0.91
C ALA A 294 -1.37 37.29 -0.86
N VAL A 295 -0.23 36.66 -0.57
CA VAL A 295 -0.13 35.20 -0.40
C VAL A 295 -1.02 34.71 0.75
N ARG A 296 -0.99 35.39 1.92
CA ARG A 296 -1.86 35.05 3.06
C ARG A 296 -3.35 35.10 2.71
N SER A 297 -3.75 36.14 1.97
CA SER A 297 -5.14 36.27 1.53
C SER A 297 -5.58 35.15 0.61
N ILE A 298 -4.72 34.74 -0.33
CA ILE A 298 -4.99 33.59 -1.23
C ILE A 298 -5.07 32.29 -0.43
N VAL A 299 -4.14 32.06 0.50
CA VAL A 299 -4.13 30.90 1.39
C VAL A 299 -5.43 30.80 2.18
N ALA A 300 -5.88 31.92 2.79
CA ALA A 300 -7.14 31.95 3.56
C ALA A 300 -8.36 31.60 2.68
N LYS A 301 -8.46 32.18 1.49
CA LYS A 301 -9.50 31.88 0.53
C LYS A 301 -9.53 30.40 0.10
N HIS A 302 -8.36 29.83 -0.15
CA HIS A 302 -8.27 28.40 -0.49
C HIS A 302 -8.64 27.50 0.69
N LYS A 303 -8.29 27.86 1.93
CA LYS A 303 -8.70 27.15 3.13
C LYS A 303 -10.22 27.06 3.24
N GLU A 304 -10.92 28.19 3.13
CA GLU A 304 -12.38 28.23 3.13
C GLU A 304 -13.01 27.38 2.01
N ASN A 305 -12.41 27.42 0.81
CA ASN A 305 -12.88 26.63 -0.32
C ASN A 305 -12.69 25.12 -0.08
N TYR A 306 -11.54 24.73 0.47
CA TYR A 306 -11.24 23.30 0.74
C TYR A 306 -12.12 22.78 1.87
N ASP A 307 -12.37 23.57 2.92
CA ASP A 307 -13.29 23.18 4.00
C ASP A 307 -14.70 22.90 3.46
N ARG A 308 -15.21 23.73 2.55
CA ARG A 308 -16.51 23.51 1.90
C ARG A 308 -16.51 22.32 0.95
N LEU A 309 -15.45 22.19 0.12
CA LEU A 309 -15.38 21.13 -0.90
C LEU A 309 -15.28 19.74 -0.29
N TYR A 310 -14.56 19.62 0.81
CA TYR A 310 -14.30 18.33 1.46
C TYR A 310 -15.11 18.09 2.74
N ALA A 311 -16.09 18.96 3.04
CA ALA A 311 -17.03 18.77 4.15
C ALA A 311 -17.67 17.38 4.10
N GLY A 312 -17.60 16.63 5.19
CA GLY A 312 -18.17 15.28 5.31
C GLY A 312 -17.33 14.16 4.67
N ARG A 313 -16.32 14.47 3.85
CA ARG A 313 -15.42 13.49 3.22
C ARG A 313 -14.02 13.51 3.85
N ASP A 314 -13.43 14.69 3.94
CA ASP A 314 -12.08 14.92 4.46
C ASP A 314 -12.00 16.31 5.12
N SER A 315 -12.70 16.47 6.25
CA SER A 315 -12.94 17.77 6.89
C SER A 315 -11.77 18.36 7.66
N SER A 316 -10.60 17.70 7.66
CA SER A 316 -9.43 18.10 8.46
C SER A 316 -8.29 18.72 7.66
N VAL A 317 -8.52 19.10 6.40
CA VAL A 317 -7.49 19.75 5.56
C VAL A 317 -6.89 20.95 6.26
N GLN A 318 -5.59 20.92 6.50
CA GLN A 318 -4.83 22.06 7.07
C GLN A 318 -3.94 22.69 6.01
N ILE A 319 -3.84 24.01 6.02
CA ILE A 319 -2.89 24.75 5.22
C ILE A 319 -1.97 25.53 6.17
N ARG A 320 -0.68 25.22 6.12
CA ARG A 320 0.33 25.90 6.93
C ARG A 320 1.22 26.75 6.04
N PHE A 321 1.27 28.04 6.30
CA PHE A 321 2.10 29.01 5.59
C PHE A 321 3.03 29.71 6.57
N ALA A 322 4.33 29.59 6.36
CA ALA A 322 5.34 30.16 7.23
C ALA A 322 6.57 30.63 6.43
N THR A 323 7.26 31.64 6.94
CA THR A 323 8.58 32.07 6.40
C THR A 323 9.59 30.93 6.63
N SER A 324 10.46 30.71 5.65
CA SER A 324 11.54 29.71 5.72
C SER A 324 12.89 30.43 5.77
N THR A 325 13.73 30.03 6.74
CA THR A 325 15.12 30.50 6.84
C THR A 325 16.11 29.51 6.21
N ARG A 326 15.61 28.40 5.65
CA ARG A 326 16.47 27.40 5.00
C ARG A 326 17.09 27.99 3.75
N ALA A 327 18.42 28.00 3.71
CA ALA A 327 19.18 28.47 2.53
C ALA A 327 19.07 27.43 1.39
N HIS A 328 18.84 27.92 0.19
CA HIS A 328 18.86 27.15 -1.05
C HIS A 328 19.81 27.79 -2.04
N ALA A 329 20.57 26.97 -2.76
CA ALA A 329 21.54 27.47 -3.74
C ALA A 329 20.88 27.86 -5.07
N LYS A 330 19.72 27.27 -5.38
CA LYS A 330 19.01 27.45 -6.66
C LYS A 330 17.51 27.39 -6.47
N ALA A 331 16.79 28.01 -7.40
CA ALA A 331 15.35 27.92 -7.55
C ALA A 331 15.00 27.74 -9.04
N LEU A 332 13.84 27.15 -9.34
CA LEU A 332 13.28 27.24 -10.70
C LEU A 332 13.08 28.72 -11.10
N THR A 333 13.29 29.01 -12.36
CA THR A 333 12.85 30.31 -12.89
C THR A 333 11.34 30.46 -12.76
N VAL A 334 10.83 31.68 -12.80
CA VAL A 334 9.38 31.97 -12.76
C VAL A 334 8.66 31.27 -13.90
N ASP A 335 9.20 31.29 -15.11
CA ASP A 335 8.61 30.64 -16.28
C ASP A 335 8.59 29.10 -16.15
N SER A 336 9.68 28.50 -15.67
CA SER A 336 9.74 27.07 -15.38
C SER A 336 8.79 26.67 -14.26
N THR A 337 8.65 27.51 -13.22
CA THR A 337 7.66 27.30 -12.16
C THR A 337 6.23 27.29 -12.71
N LEU A 338 5.87 28.26 -13.55
CA LEU A 338 4.53 28.30 -14.16
C LEU A 338 4.28 27.10 -15.08
N THR A 339 5.28 26.68 -15.84
CA THR A 339 5.20 25.51 -16.71
C THR A 339 4.98 24.23 -15.90
N LEU A 340 5.75 24.02 -14.84
CA LEU A 340 5.57 22.91 -13.91
C LEU A 340 4.17 22.89 -13.30
N LEU A 341 3.70 24.03 -12.81
CA LEU A 341 2.37 24.12 -12.18
C LEU A 341 1.23 23.84 -13.17
N ARG A 342 1.35 24.28 -14.43
CA ARG A 342 0.38 23.93 -15.48
C ARG A 342 0.40 22.43 -15.79
N MET A 343 1.59 21.85 -15.94
CA MET A 343 1.75 20.41 -16.17
C MET A 343 1.11 19.62 -15.02
N VAL A 344 1.45 19.89 -13.77
CA VAL A 344 0.90 19.18 -12.61
C VAL A 344 -0.62 19.31 -12.51
N GLN A 345 -1.19 20.46 -12.88
CA GLN A 345 -2.64 20.66 -12.87
C GLN A 345 -3.37 19.96 -14.01
N SER A 346 -2.69 19.66 -15.13
CA SER A 346 -3.29 18.92 -16.25
C SER A 346 -3.38 17.42 -15.98
N ILE A 347 -2.62 16.90 -14.98
CA ILE A 347 -2.65 15.48 -14.62
C ILE A 347 -4.02 15.16 -13.99
N PRO A 348 -4.78 14.19 -14.53
CA PRO A 348 -6.02 13.74 -13.91
C PRO A 348 -5.74 13.18 -12.51
N THR A 349 -6.66 13.39 -11.58
CA THR A 349 -6.49 12.90 -10.19
C THR A 349 -7.85 12.64 -9.56
N GLY A 350 -8.06 11.42 -9.14
CA GLY A 350 -9.33 10.88 -8.65
C GLY A 350 -9.96 9.89 -9.63
N ILE A 351 -11.26 9.74 -9.58
CA ILE A 351 -12.02 8.95 -10.54
C ILE A 351 -11.98 9.67 -11.90
N CYS A 352 -11.63 8.93 -12.96
CA CYS A 352 -11.71 9.40 -14.35
C CYS A 352 -13.05 8.98 -14.94
N GLU A 353 -13.43 7.69 -14.80
CA GLU A 353 -14.70 7.16 -15.33
C GLU A 353 -15.33 6.17 -14.35
N MET A 354 -16.64 6.03 -14.43
CA MET A 354 -17.44 5.01 -13.74
C MET A 354 -17.98 4.00 -14.76
N THR A 355 -18.04 2.73 -14.37
CA THR A 355 -18.59 1.66 -15.23
C THR A 355 -20.09 1.90 -15.48
N PRO A 356 -20.54 2.03 -16.74
CA PRO A 356 -21.95 2.32 -17.03
C PRO A 356 -22.91 1.23 -16.55
N GLU A 357 -22.51 -0.03 -16.65
CA GLU A 357 -23.33 -1.19 -16.24
C GLU A 357 -23.38 -1.38 -14.73
N LEU A 358 -22.36 -0.92 -14.01
CA LEU A 358 -22.23 -1.00 -12.55
C LEU A 358 -21.82 0.36 -11.99
N PRO A 359 -22.75 1.30 -11.79
CA PRO A 359 -22.43 2.69 -11.40
C PRO A 359 -21.72 2.86 -10.05
N VAL A 360 -21.54 1.80 -9.29
CA VAL A 360 -20.76 1.78 -8.03
C VAL A 360 -19.30 1.41 -8.28
N LEU A 361 -18.98 0.86 -9.46
CA LEU A 361 -17.65 0.42 -9.83
C LEU A 361 -16.92 1.53 -10.59
N VAL A 362 -15.70 1.84 -10.15
CA VAL A 362 -14.81 2.77 -10.83
C VAL A 362 -14.22 2.07 -12.05
N GLU A 363 -14.49 2.59 -13.25
CA GLU A 363 -13.93 2.09 -14.52
C GLU A 363 -12.44 2.44 -14.61
N SER A 364 -12.12 3.70 -14.40
CA SER A 364 -10.74 4.17 -14.41
C SER A 364 -10.49 5.29 -13.40
N SER A 365 -9.26 5.33 -12.89
CA SER A 365 -8.83 6.35 -11.93
C SER A 365 -7.35 6.64 -12.06
N CYS A 366 -6.96 7.85 -11.65
CA CYS A 366 -5.56 8.26 -11.54
C CYS A 366 -5.32 8.85 -10.14
N ASN A 367 -4.24 8.45 -9.50
CA ASN A 367 -3.78 9.04 -8.24
C ASN A 367 -2.41 9.67 -8.45
N MET A 368 -2.32 11.00 -8.36
CA MET A 368 -1.03 11.71 -8.28
C MET A 368 -0.40 11.42 -6.91
N ALA A 369 0.33 10.31 -6.84
CA ALA A 369 0.80 9.73 -5.59
C ALA A 369 1.99 10.49 -5.00
N ILE A 370 3.00 10.76 -5.82
CA ILE A 370 4.25 11.38 -5.37
C ILE A 370 4.60 12.55 -6.27
N ILE A 371 5.06 13.63 -5.67
CA ILE A 371 5.74 14.72 -6.34
C ILE A 371 6.99 15.09 -5.55
N GLU A 372 8.15 15.14 -6.20
CA GLU A 372 9.41 15.41 -5.52
C GLU A 372 10.42 16.12 -6.41
N THR A 373 11.19 17.01 -5.78
CA THR A 373 12.42 17.55 -6.38
C THR A 373 13.54 16.53 -6.10
N VAL A 374 14.11 15.96 -7.17
CA VAL A 374 15.19 14.98 -7.06
C VAL A 374 16.56 15.63 -7.21
N GLU A 375 17.60 14.86 -6.86
CA GLU A 375 18.99 15.29 -7.03
C GLU A 375 19.24 15.74 -8.49
N GLY A 376 19.96 16.85 -8.68
CA GLY A 376 20.14 17.45 -10.00
C GLY A 376 19.05 18.46 -10.40
N GLY A 377 17.97 18.60 -9.62
CA GLY A 377 16.94 19.62 -9.82
C GLY A 377 15.81 19.19 -10.77
N ALA A 378 15.74 17.93 -11.17
CA ALA A 378 14.57 17.45 -11.89
C ALA A 378 13.38 17.31 -10.94
N MET A 379 12.19 17.54 -11.49
CA MET A 379 10.92 17.28 -10.81
C MET A 379 10.41 15.92 -11.25
N LYS A 380 10.09 15.07 -10.29
CA LYS A 380 9.53 13.75 -10.54
C LYS A 380 8.09 13.70 -10.03
N VAL A 381 7.17 13.26 -10.87
CA VAL A 381 5.78 13.00 -10.50
C VAL A 381 5.48 11.53 -10.77
N ILE A 382 4.94 10.84 -9.78
CA ILE A 382 4.50 9.45 -9.92
C ILE A 382 2.99 9.43 -9.77
N CYS A 383 2.33 8.88 -10.80
CA CYS A 383 0.89 8.65 -10.81
C CYS A 383 0.63 7.14 -10.86
N SER A 384 -0.33 6.68 -10.08
CA SER A 384 -0.85 5.31 -10.15
C SER A 384 -2.20 5.35 -10.85
N VAL A 385 -2.26 4.78 -12.05
CA VAL A 385 -3.47 4.63 -12.86
C VAL A 385 -4.05 3.25 -12.64
N ARG A 386 -5.36 3.16 -12.49
CA ARG A 386 -6.09 1.90 -12.40
C ARG A 386 -7.23 1.89 -13.41
N GLY A 387 -7.56 0.69 -13.91
CA GLY A 387 -8.66 0.50 -14.83
C GLY A 387 -9.14 -0.93 -14.85
N THR A 388 -10.41 -1.14 -15.23
CA THR A 388 -11.01 -2.46 -15.36
C THR A 388 -10.50 -3.20 -16.60
N THR A 389 -10.02 -2.45 -17.61
CA THR A 389 -9.44 -2.98 -18.85
C THR A 389 -8.10 -2.31 -19.15
N ALA A 390 -7.33 -2.91 -20.07
CA ALA A 390 -6.08 -2.32 -20.56
C ALA A 390 -6.35 -1.01 -21.34
N GLU A 391 -7.46 -0.96 -22.04
CA GLU A 391 -7.90 0.19 -22.83
C GLU A 391 -8.25 1.36 -21.91
N SER A 392 -9.04 1.14 -20.86
CA SER A 392 -9.40 2.20 -19.90
C SER A 392 -8.18 2.74 -19.14
N MET A 393 -7.17 1.88 -18.86
CA MET A 393 -5.89 2.35 -18.33
C MET A 393 -5.10 3.19 -19.31
N SER A 394 -5.07 2.80 -20.60
CA SER A 394 -4.34 3.53 -21.65
C SER A 394 -4.96 4.90 -21.89
N ASP A 395 -6.28 5.01 -21.94
CA ASP A 395 -6.98 6.29 -22.11
C ASP A 395 -6.63 7.33 -21.05
N VAL A 396 -6.36 6.87 -19.82
CA VAL A 396 -5.94 7.76 -18.71
C VAL A 396 -4.44 8.04 -18.72
N SER A 397 -3.62 7.10 -19.23
CA SER A 397 -2.16 7.19 -19.13
C SER A 397 -1.49 7.86 -20.33
N ASP A 398 -2.12 7.88 -21.50
CA ASP A 398 -1.60 8.45 -22.73
C ASP A 398 -1.97 9.93 -22.89
#